data_4fc9afb5e990328688b1eb93f0deecd2
#
_entry.id   4fc9afb5e990328688b1eb93f0deecd2
#
_cell.length_a   1.000
_cell.length_b   1.000
_cell.length_c   1.000
_cell.angle_alpha   90.00
_cell.angle_beta   90.00
_cell.angle_gamma   90.00
#
_symmetry.space_group_name_H-M   'P 1'
#
loop_
_entity.id
_entity.type
_entity.pdbx_description
1 polymer ?
#
loop_
_entity_poly.entity_id
_entity_poly.type
_entity_poly.pdbx_seq_one_letter_code
_entity_poly.pdbx_strand_id
1 'polypeptide(L)'
;MESGTIYVLRSKSTLPEITSLKNLYKIGFTATSLESRLANARNEPTYLCADVEVVATWKVYNVKSSTFEALIHKLFDSVQLQVTVDGHKPKEWFIVPLKVIEEAVKAIVAGLPVAYDSNLQQIIYLKGACRAK
;
A
#
# COMPACT_ATOMS: atom_id res chain seq x y z
N MET A 1 -11.30 21.49 -5.12
CA MET A 1 -10.79 20.21 -5.57
C MET A 1 -9.80 19.65 -4.55
N GLU A 2 -10.12 18.52 -3.99
CA GLU A 2 -9.23 17.88 -3.01
C GLU A 2 -8.09 17.18 -3.72
N SER A 3 -6.91 17.25 -3.13
CA SER A 3 -5.76 16.54 -3.64
C SER A 3 -5.11 15.75 -2.52
N GLY A 4 -4.35 14.73 -2.89
CA GLY A 4 -3.63 13.93 -1.92
C GLY A 4 -2.50 13.19 -2.60
N THR A 5 -1.74 12.46 -1.80
CA THR A 5 -0.62 11.67 -2.29
C THR A 5 -0.77 10.23 -1.84
N ILE A 6 -0.77 9.32 -2.80
CA ILE A 6 -0.67 7.89 -2.53
C ILE A 6 0.82 7.59 -2.44
N TYR A 7 1.24 6.86 -1.42
CA TYR A 7 2.66 6.56 -1.24
C TYR A 7 2.89 5.10 -0.95
N VAL A 8 4.06 4.60 -1.38
CA VAL A 8 4.50 3.24 -1.09
C VAL A 8 5.84 3.34 -0.39
N LEU A 9 5.96 2.66 0.74
CA LEU A 9 7.14 2.72 1.59
C LEU A 9 7.75 1.34 1.75
N ARG A 10 9.06 1.32 1.99
CA ARG A 10 9.80 0.13 2.39
C ARG A 10 10.37 0.37 3.79
N SER A 11 10.35 -0.66 4.63
CA SER A 11 10.87 -0.55 5.99
C SER A 11 12.40 -0.62 6.01
N LYS A 12 13.01 0.17 6.87
CA LYS A 12 14.45 0.08 7.16
C LYS A 12 14.70 -0.71 8.44
N SER A 13 13.70 -1.46 8.90
CA SER A 13 13.83 -2.29 10.10
C SER A 13 14.95 -3.31 9.93
N THR A 14 15.69 -3.57 11.02
CA THR A 14 16.72 -4.60 11.04
C THR A 14 16.25 -5.90 11.68
N LEU A 15 14.97 -5.94 12.09
CA LEU A 15 14.42 -7.15 12.72
C LEU A 15 14.37 -8.30 11.71
N PRO A 16 14.83 -9.51 12.09
CA PRO A 16 14.83 -10.64 11.16
C PRO A 16 13.46 -10.97 10.58
N GLU A 17 12.39 -10.81 11.35
CA GLU A 17 11.02 -11.04 10.88
C GLU A 17 10.67 -10.13 9.72
N ILE A 18 11.33 -8.97 9.61
CA ILE A 18 11.07 -8.00 8.56
C ILE A 18 12.07 -8.14 7.43
N THR A 19 13.38 -8.27 7.78
CA THR A 19 14.43 -8.31 6.75
C THR A 19 14.37 -9.57 5.91
N SER A 20 13.80 -10.65 6.44
CA SER A 20 13.68 -11.89 5.69
C SER A 20 12.58 -11.86 4.63
N LEU A 21 11.72 -10.84 4.67
CA LEU A 21 10.60 -10.74 3.74
C LEU A 21 10.98 -9.96 2.49
N LYS A 22 10.59 -10.49 1.33
CA LYS A 22 10.78 -9.80 0.06
C LYS A 22 9.47 -9.14 -0.33
N ASN A 23 9.58 -8.02 -1.05
CA ASN A 23 8.40 -7.32 -1.57
C ASN A 23 7.44 -6.86 -0.47
N LEU A 24 7.99 -6.46 0.67
CA LEU A 24 7.16 -5.95 1.76
C LEU A 24 7.05 -4.43 1.61
N TYR A 25 5.84 -3.94 1.42
CA TYR A 25 5.59 -2.52 1.20
C TYR A 25 4.38 -2.05 1.99
N LYS A 26 4.44 -0.80 2.45
CA LYS A 26 3.30 -0.13 3.04
C LYS A 26 2.67 0.77 1.98
N ILE A 27 1.35 0.70 1.86
CA ILE A 27 0.60 1.53 0.91
C ILE A 27 -0.29 2.46 1.72
N GLY A 28 -0.15 3.76 1.51
CA GLY A 28 -0.93 4.72 2.26
C GLY A 28 -1.35 5.92 1.43
N PHE A 29 -2.12 6.79 2.07
CA PHE A 29 -2.65 7.99 1.46
C PHE A 29 -2.52 9.13 2.46
N THR A 30 -2.06 10.28 2.02
CA THR A 30 -2.01 11.46 2.89
C THR A 30 -2.51 12.69 2.13
N ALA A 31 -3.28 13.53 2.83
CA ALA A 31 -3.70 14.82 2.31
C ALA A 31 -2.73 15.93 2.73
N THR A 32 -1.78 15.61 3.61
CA THR A 32 -0.78 16.56 4.10
C THR A 32 0.57 16.25 3.47
N SER A 33 1.63 16.93 3.89
CA SER A 33 2.95 16.64 3.36
C SER A 33 3.41 15.26 3.80
N LEU A 34 4.07 14.54 2.90
CA LEU A 34 4.57 13.22 3.20
C LEU A 34 5.65 13.28 4.29
N GLU A 35 6.47 14.33 4.28
CA GLU A 35 7.46 14.55 5.32
C GLU A 35 6.84 14.57 6.72
N SER A 36 5.77 15.36 6.87
CA SER A 36 5.06 15.46 8.15
C SER A 36 4.51 14.10 8.56
N ARG A 37 3.94 13.38 7.61
CA ARG A 37 3.32 12.08 7.87
C ARG A 37 4.34 11.08 8.37
N LEU A 38 5.59 11.13 7.90
CA LEU A 38 6.62 10.15 8.20
C LEU A 38 7.60 10.59 9.28
N ALA A 39 7.46 11.80 9.82
CA ALA A 39 8.47 12.40 10.68
C ALA A 39 8.82 11.59 11.93
N ASN A 40 7.89 10.77 12.44
CA ASN A 40 8.12 9.99 13.65
C ASN A 40 7.96 8.50 13.42
N ALA A 41 8.23 8.04 12.20
CA ALA A 41 7.96 6.66 11.81
C ALA A 41 8.61 5.61 12.72
N ARG A 42 9.85 5.86 13.15
CA ARG A 42 10.58 4.89 13.98
C ARG A 42 9.89 4.60 15.31
N ASN A 43 9.02 5.49 15.76
CA ASN A 43 8.34 5.34 17.05
C ASN A 43 6.88 4.91 16.91
N GLU A 44 6.43 4.62 15.69
CA GLU A 44 5.02 4.28 15.44
C GLU A 44 4.87 2.85 14.95
N PRO A 45 4.06 2.04 15.62
CA PRO A 45 3.85 0.64 15.19
C PRO A 45 3.31 0.52 13.76
N THR A 46 2.55 1.50 13.28
CA THR A 46 2.05 1.47 11.90
C THR A 46 3.18 1.53 10.88
N TYR A 47 4.37 2.00 11.29
CA TYR A 47 5.55 2.00 10.44
C TYR A 47 6.57 0.96 10.92
N LEU A 48 6.10 -0.07 11.65
CA LEU A 48 6.93 -1.15 12.18
C LEU A 48 8.01 -0.64 13.14
N CYS A 49 7.78 0.52 13.75
CA CYS A 49 8.70 1.18 14.69
C CYS A 49 10.11 1.32 14.09
N ALA A 50 10.19 1.69 12.82
CA ALA A 50 11.44 1.83 12.10
C ALA A 50 11.34 2.96 11.09
N ASP A 51 12.49 3.49 10.68
CA ASP A 51 12.52 4.44 9.58
C ASP A 51 12.05 3.76 8.31
N VAL A 52 11.58 4.56 7.37
CA VAL A 52 11.03 4.05 6.12
C VAL A 52 11.68 4.78 4.94
N GLU A 53 11.61 4.12 3.79
CA GLU A 53 12.08 4.70 2.53
C GLU A 53 10.91 4.80 1.58
N VAL A 54 10.72 5.98 0.98
CA VAL A 54 9.67 6.19 -0.01
C VAL A 54 10.13 5.60 -1.33
N VAL A 55 9.38 4.63 -1.85
CA VAL A 55 9.75 3.97 -3.11
C VAL A 55 8.89 4.43 -4.28
N ALA A 56 7.68 4.94 -4.03
CA ALA A 56 6.83 5.47 -5.09
C ALA A 56 5.79 6.42 -4.52
N THR A 57 5.39 7.41 -5.30
CA THR A 57 4.30 8.32 -4.94
C THR A 57 3.47 8.65 -6.17
N TRP A 58 2.19 8.96 -5.94
CA TRP A 58 1.29 9.44 -6.99
C TRP A 58 0.47 10.60 -6.44
N LYS A 59 0.51 11.72 -7.12
CA LYS A 59 -0.36 12.84 -6.80
C LYS A 59 -1.72 12.59 -7.43
N VAL A 60 -2.77 12.65 -6.64
CA VAL A 60 -4.12 12.35 -7.12
C VAL A 60 -5.09 13.47 -6.71
N TYR A 61 -6.19 13.57 -7.44
CA TYR A 61 -7.21 14.57 -7.21
C TYR A 61 -8.58 13.90 -7.15
N ASN A 62 -9.43 14.39 -6.26
CA ASN A 62 -10.81 13.90 -6.12
C ASN A 62 -10.89 12.41 -5.77
N VAL A 63 -9.89 11.90 -5.04
CA VAL A 63 -9.86 10.53 -4.55
C VAL A 63 -10.00 10.59 -3.03
N LYS A 64 -11.01 9.91 -2.50
CA LYS A 64 -11.20 9.84 -1.04
C LYS A 64 -10.22 8.84 -0.45
N SER A 65 -9.48 9.27 0.59
CA SER A 65 -8.51 8.40 1.23
C SER A 65 -9.14 7.13 1.80
N SER A 66 -10.32 7.26 2.44
CA SER A 66 -10.97 6.10 3.03
C SER A 66 -11.40 5.08 1.97
N THR A 67 -11.87 5.55 0.82
CA THR A 67 -12.28 4.67 -0.26
C THR A 67 -11.06 3.97 -0.86
N PHE A 68 -9.98 4.72 -1.10
CA PHE A 68 -8.76 4.14 -1.65
C PHE A 68 -8.21 3.08 -0.71
N GLU A 69 -8.11 3.40 0.58
CA GLU A 69 -7.54 2.48 1.56
C GLU A 69 -8.37 1.22 1.71
N ALA A 70 -9.71 1.35 1.69
CA ALA A 70 -10.59 0.20 1.76
C ALA A 70 -10.41 -0.73 0.56
N LEU A 71 -10.26 -0.16 -0.63
CA LEU A 71 -10.07 -0.95 -1.84
C LEU A 71 -8.72 -1.68 -1.86
N ILE A 72 -7.66 -1.00 -1.42
CA ILE A 72 -6.33 -1.62 -1.32
C ILE A 72 -6.34 -2.76 -0.30
N HIS A 73 -6.96 -2.55 0.87
CA HIS A 73 -7.05 -3.59 1.88
C HIS A 73 -7.80 -4.82 1.36
N LYS A 74 -8.89 -4.60 0.67
CA LYS A 74 -9.67 -5.69 0.11
C LYS A 74 -8.87 -6.42 -0.97
N LEU A 75 -8.18 -5.67 -1.82
CA LEU A 75 -7.44 -6.22 -2.94
C LEU A 75 -6.30 -7.13 -2.48
N PHE A 76 -5.56 -6.69 -1.46
CA PHE A 76 -4.35 -7.39 -1.01
C PHE A 76 -4.53 -8.06 0.35
N ASP A 77 -5.76 -8.32 0.76
CA ASP A 77 -6.04 -8.94 2.05
C ASP A 77 -5.29 -10.26 2.25
N SER A 78 -5.20 -11.06 1.20
CA SER A 78 -4.56 -12.38 1.28
C SER A 78 -3.06 -12.31 1.49
N VAL A 79 -2.44 -11.17 1.23
CA VAL A 79 -0.99 -11.00 1.36
C VAL A 79 -0.62 -9.94 2.40
N GLN A 80 -1.54 -9.59 3.28
CA GLN A 80 -1.27 -8.64 4.35
C GLN A 80 -0.26 -9.22 5.33
N LEU A 81 0.67 -8.37 5.79
CA LEU A 81 1.68 -8.78 6.76
C LEU A 81 1.04 -9.25 8.07
N GLN A 82 1.44 -10.42 8.57
CA GLN A 82 0.92 -11.01 9.79
C GLN A 82 1.99 -11.01 10.89
N VAL A 83 2.45 -9.83 11.26
CA VAL A 83 3.47 -9.66 12.29
C VAL A 83 2.96 -8.68 13.33
N THR A 84 3.28 -8.93 14.61
CA THR A 84 2.95 -8.01 15.68
C THR A 84 4.22 -7.24 16.06
N VAL A 85 4.14 -5.91 16.09
CA VAL A 85 5.25 -5.05 16.46
C VAL A 85 4.80 -4.17 17.60
N ASP A 86 5.52 -4.24 18.73
CA ASP A 86 5.23 -3.44 19.91
C ASP A 86 3.77 -3.58 20.35
N GLY A 87 3.27 -4.82 20.33
CA GLY A 87 1.90 -5.11 20.75
C GLY A 87 0.83 -4.75 19.74
N HIS A 88 1.20 -4.25 18.58
CA HIS A 88 0.27 -3.83 17.54
C HIS A 88 0.45 -4.63 16.25
N LYS A 89 -0.65 -4.84 15.55
CA LYS A 89 -0.64 -5.57 14.30
C LYS A 89 -0.83 -4.56 13.15
N PRO A 90 0.25 -4.20 12.45
CA PRO A 90 0.13 -3.23 11.36
C PRO A 90 -0.77 -3.75 10.26
N LYS A 91 -1.61 -2.88 9.71
CA LYS A 91 -2.63 -3.31 8.75
C LYS A 91 -2.40 -2.86 7.33
N GLU A 92 -1.40 -2.00 7.12
CA GLU A 92 -1.20 -1.39 5.80
C GLU A 92 0.06 -1.89 5.11
N TRP A 93 0.63 -2.98 5.60
CA TRP A 93 1.81 -3.60 5.00
C TRP A 93 1.42 -4.87 4.29
N PHE A 94 1.91 -5.01 3.06
CA PHE A 94 1.54 -6.12 2.19
C PHE A 94 2.77 -6.73 1.54
N ILE A 95 2.72 -8.04 1.30
CA ILE A 95 3.81 -8.75 0.64
C ILE A 95 3.39 -8.94 -0.81
N VAL A 96 3.77 -7.98 -1.65
CA VAL A 96 3.37 -7.96 -3.05
C VAL A 96 4.41 -7.15 -3.85
N PRO A 97 4.76 -7.58 -5.08
CA PRO A 97 5.77 -6.87 -5.87
C PRO A 97 5.34 -5.44 -6.18
N LEU A 98 6.31 -4.53 -6.18
CA LEU A 98 6.04 -3.11 -6.45
C LEU A 98 5.34 -2.90 -7.79
N LYS A 99 5.74 -3.66 -8.80
CA LYS A 99 5.13 -3.58 -10.12
C LYS A 99 3.62 -3.84 -10.08
N VAL A 100 3.21 -4.81 -9.25
CA VAL A 100 1.79 -5.13 -9.07
C VAL A 100 1.09 -3.98 -8.34
N ILE A 101 1.74 -3.40 -7.33
CA ILE A 101 1.18 -2.26 -6.61
C ILE A 101 0.95 -1.09 -7.56
N GLU A 102 1.90 -0.82 -8.44
CA GLU A 102 1.76 0.27 -9.40
C GLU A 102 0.54 0.07 -10.29
N GLU A 103 0.36 -1.14 -10.78
CA GLU A 103 -0.81 -1.46 -11.61
C GLU A 103 -2.10 -1.31 -10.82
N ALA A 104 -2.11 -1.79 -9.57
CA ALA A 104 -3.29 -1.71 -8.71
C ALA A 104 -3.68 -0.26 -8.45
N VAL A 105 -2.70 0.60 -8.15
CA VAL A 105 -2.97 2.01 -7.89
C VAL A 105 -3.61 2.66 -9.12
N LYS A 106 -3.05 2.41 -10.28
CA LYS A 106 -3.57 2.99 -11.52
C LYS A 106 -5.01 2.52 -11.79
N ALA A 107 -5.26 1.23 -11.58
CA ALA A 107 -6.60 0.68 -11.81
C ALA A 107 -7.62 1.26 -10.85
N ILE A 108 -7.28 1.36 -9.57
CA ILE A 108 -8.19 1.88 -8.55
C ILE A 108 -8.49 3.36 -8.81
N VAL A 109 -7.47 4.14 -9.12
CA VAL A 109 -7.66 5.57 -9.40
C VAL A 109 -8.52 5.77 -10.64
N ALA A 110 -8.41 4.86 -11.61
CA ALA A 110 -9.22 4.91 -12.83
C ALA A 110 -10.63 4.37 -12.63
N GLY A 111 -10.94 3.83 -11.45
CA GLY A 111 -12.28 3.31 -11.17
C GLY A 111 -12.55 1.92 -11.71
N LEU A 112 -11.50 1.18 -12.04
CA LEU A 112 -11.66 -0.17 -12.60
C LEU A 112 -11.79 -1.20 -11.48
N PRO A 113 -12.78 -2.10 -11.53
CA PRO A 113 -12.87 -3.18 -10.54
C PRO A 113 -11.82 -4.24 -10.83
N VAL A 114 -11.01 -4.56 -9.82
CA VAL A 114 -9.91 -5.50 -9.95
C VAL A 114 -9.84 -6.43 -8.75
N ALA A 115 -9.15 -7.55 -8.95
CA ALA A 115 -8.82 -8.50 -7.89
C ALA A 115 -7.36 -8.87 -8.03
N TYR A 116 -6.81 -9.50 -7.01
CA TYR A 116 -5.40 -9.91 -7.04
C TYR A 116 -5.31 -11.43 -6.95
N ASP A 117 -4.57 -12.03 -7.89
CA ASP A 117 -4.25 -13.45 -7.86
C ASP A 117 -2.86 -13.63 -7.25
N SER A 118 -2.80 -14.06 -5.98
CA SER A 118 -1.54 -14.18 -5.27
C SER A 118 -0.67 -15.32 -5.80
N ASN A 119 -1.26 -16.33 -6.43
CA ASN A 119 -0.50 -17.42 -6.99
C ASN A 119 0.26 -16.99 -8.24
N LEU A 120 -0.39 -16.20 -9.10
CA LEU A 120 0.21 -15.70 -10.31
C LEU A 120 0.86 -14.33 -10.14
N GLN A 121 0.62 -13.69 -9.00
CA GLN A 121 1.08 -12.33 -8.68
C GLN A 121 0.65 -11.35 -9.78
N GLN A 122 -0.63 -11.40 -10.11
CA GLN A 122 -1.20 -10.59 -11.18
C GLN A 122 -2.49 -9.90 -10.75
N ILE A 123 -2.69 -8.70 -11.28
CA ILE A 123 -3.97 -8.00 -11.15
C ILE A 123 -4.92 -8.59 -12.18
N ILE A 124 -6.12 -8.94 -11.72
CA ILE A 124 -7.18 -9.49 -12.55
C ILE A 124 -8.26 -8.43 -12.71
N TYR A 125 -8.59 -8.12 -13.95
CA TYR A 125 -9.66 -7.16 -14.22
C TYR A 125 -11.00 -7.91 -14.26
N LEU A 126 -11.92 -7.45 -13.42
CA LEU A 126 -13.19 -8.14 -13.26
C LEU A 126 -14.11 -7.90 -14.44
N LYS A 127 -15.09 -8.79 -14.61
CA LYS A 127 -16.00 -8.70 -15.70
C LYS A 127 -16.72 -7.35 -15.67
N GLY A 128 -16.76 -6.68 -16.80
CA GLY A 128 -17.34 -5.34 -16.92
C GLY A 128 -16.35 -4.22 -16.70
N ALA A 129 -15.12 -4.55 -16.33
CA ALA A 129 -14.09 -3.59 -16.09
C ALA A 129 -13.39 -3.14 -17.35
N CYS A 130 -13.58 -3.75 -18.39
CA CYS A 130 -12.79 -3.58 -19.48
C CYS A 130 -13.08 -2.52 -20.39
N ARG A 131 -12.59 -2.13 -20.70
CA ARG A 131 -12.65 -1.67 -21.51
C ARG A 131 -12.35 -1.85 -22.59
N ALA A 132 -12.48 -1.74 -22.79
CA ALA A 132 -12.18 -1.97 -23.55
C ALA A 132 -11.54 -2.44 -24.35
N LYS A 133 -11.40 -2.56 -24.61
CA LYS A 133 -10.63 -2.95 -25.40
C LYS A 133 -10.52 -2.26 -26.39
#